data_7e1ce3c41f430991117175cd93b163a5
#
_entry.id   7e1ce3c41f430991117175cd93b163a5
#
_cell.length_a   1.000
_cell.length_b   1.000
_cell.length_c   1.000
_cell.angle_alpha   90.00
_cell.angle_beta   90.00
_cell.angle_gamma   90.00
#
_symmetry.space_group_name_H-M   'P 1'
#
loop_
_entity.id
_entity.type
_entity.pdbx_description
1 polymer ?
#
loop_
_entity_poly.entity_id
_entity_poly.type
_entity_poly.pdbx_seq_one_letter_code
_entity_poly.pdbx_strand_id
1 'polypeptide(L)'
;MKTEYVDLRDGKDMKEGLYKAVEIIKNGGLVAFPTETVYGLGANGLDENAVPKIYEAKGRPSDNPLILHISEFDEIKSIVKEIPDVAFVLADEFWPGPLTMVFKKSAIVPYRTTGGLESVAVRMPSNKIAREFIKAAGVPVAAPSANSSGRPSPTKAEHVLSDLDGKINMVIDGGTVDIGLESTIVDVTGEVPVILRPGFITEEMLSEAIGRVQIDEAVKNLTLDKDIKPKAPGMKYRHYAPKGKMTIYKGNSEKVIKVINEETAKSEGKKTAVLATDETKRYYKADIVISLGSRKDSESIAHNLFDALRRFDDMGAEIIFSEGFDDNRLGFAIMNRLHKSAGYNIVNV
;
A
#
# COMPACT_ATOMS: atom_id res chain seq x y z
N MET A 1 -11.15 -24.02 1.17
CA MET A 1 -9.69 -24.23 1.35
C MET A 1 -9.32 -23.75 2.74
N LYS A 2 -8.34 -24.33 3.43
CA LYS A 2 -7.80 -23.81 4.69
C LYS A 2 -6.52 -23.04 4.36
N THR A 3 -6.40 -21.79 4.81
CA THR A 3 -5.17 -21.03 4.64
C THR A 3 -4.11 -21.53 5.62
N GLU A 4 -2.92 -21.89 5.14
CA GLU A 4 -1.78 -22.22 5.99
C GLU A 4 -1.17 -20.96 6.58
N TYR A 5 -0.68 -21.05 7.81
CA TYR A 5 0.01 -19.97 8.49
C TYR A 5 1.41 -20.42 8.90
N VAL A 6 2.42 -19.62 8.54
CA VAL A 6 3.82 -19.89 8.86
C VAL A 6 4.41 -18.67 9.55
N ASP A 7 4.88 -18.85 10.78
CA ASP A 7 5.53 -17.78 11.57
C ASP A 7 7.04 -17.80 11.32
N LEU A 8 7.56 -16.72 10.76
CA LEU A 8 8.99 -16.52 10.48
C LEU A 8 9.59 -15.33 11.23
N ARG A 9 8.89 -14.79 12.23
CA ARG A 9 9.31 -13.57 12.96
C ARG A 9 10.66 -13.73 13.67
N ASP A 10 10.94 -14.90 14.21
CA ASP A 10 12.19 -15.19 14.93
C ASP A 10 13.29 -15.81 14.04
N GLY A 11 13.03 -15.95 12.75
CA GLY A 11 13.94 -16.52 11.76
C GLY A 11 14.15 -18.04 11.87
N LYS A 12 13.48 -18.72 12.83
CA LYS A 12 13.51 -20.18 12.91
C LYS A 12 12.67 -20.76 11.77
N ASP A 13 13.10 -21.93 11.31
CA ASP A 13 12.43 -22.70 10.25
C ASP A 13 12.20 -21.95 8.92
N MET A 14 12.93 -20.83 8.71
CA MET A 14 12.80 -19.99 7.51
C MET A 14 12.90 -20.83 6.23
N LYS A 15 13.85 -21.77 6.16
CA LYS A 15 14.04 -22.60 4.96
C LYS A 15 12.82 -23.48 4.68
N GLU A 16 12.24 -24.14 5.71
CA GLU A 16 11.07 -25.01 5.53
C GLU A 16 9.82 -24.19 5.18
N GLY A 17 9.57 -23.08 5.88
CA GLY A 17 8.45 -22.20 5.61
C GLY A 17 8.49 -21.59 4.21
N LEU A 18 9.67 -21.11 3.78
CA LEU A 18 9.87 -20.59 2.43
C LEU A 18 9.77 -21.69 1.37
N TYR A 19 10.25 -22.91 1.65
CA TYR A 19 10.12 -24.02 0.71
C TYR A 19 8.66 -24.31 0.37
N LYS A 20 7.78 -24.41 1.36
CA LYS A 20 6.34 -24.61 1.15
C LYS A 20 5.72 -23.47 0.35
N ALA A 21 6.06 -22.23 0.69
CA ALA A 21 5.56 -21.04 -0.01
C ALA A 21 5.99 -21.02 -1.49
N VAL A 22 7.23 -21.40 -1.78
CA VAL A 22 7.78 -21.51 -3.13
C VAL A 22 7.03 -22.57 -3.96
N GLU A 23 6.79 -23.75 -3.38
CA GLU A 23 6.03 -24.80 -4.06
C GLU A 23 4.60 -24.34 -4.39
N ILE A 24 3.96 -23.59 -3.48
CA ILE A 24 2.64 -22.99 -3.75
C ILE A 24 2.71 -22.06 -4.96
N ILE A 25 3.68 -21.13 -5.01
CA ILE A 25 3.84 -20.20 -6.14
C ILE A 25 4.11 -20.92 -7.45
N LYS A 26 5.01 -21.91 -7.46
CA LYS A 26 5.34 -22.74 -8.63
C LYS A 26 4.15 -23.51 -9.16
N ASN A 27 3.25 -23.92 -8.29
CA ASN A 27 2.00 -24.62 -8.63
C ASN A 27 0.82 -23.64 -8.92
N GLY A 28 1.10 -22.35 -9.11
CA GLY A 28 0.09 -21.33 -9.46
C GLY A 28 -0.86 -21.00 -8.31
N GLY A 29 -0.43 -21.21 -7.05
CA GLY A 29 -1.17 -20.81 -5.84
C GLY A 29 -0.85 -19.39 -5.40
N LEU A 30 -1.45 -18.97 -4.26
CA LEU A 30 -1.35 -17.64 -3.69
C LEU A 30 -0.68 -17.68 -2.32
N VAL A 31 0.32 -16.82 -2.10
CA VAL A 31 1.01 -16.65 -0.82
C VAL A 31 1.00 -15.18 -0.42
N ALA A 32 0.50 -14.88 0.77
CA ALA A 32 0.69 -13.55 1.36
C ALA A 32 2.03 -13.51 2.10
N PHE A 33 2.79 -12.42 1.90
CA PHE A 33 4.13 -12.27 2.46
C PHE A 33 4.38 -10.83 2.94
N PRO A 34 5.22 -10.65 3.98
CA PRO A 34 5.57 -9.32 4.49
C PRO A 34 6.50 -8.60 3.51
N THR A 35 6.34 -7.27 3.43
CA THR A 35 7.36 -6.37 2.91
C THR A 35 7.63 -5.28 3.96
N GLU A 36 8.59 -4.39 3.73
CA GLU A 36 8.83 -3.24 4.60
C GLU A 36 7.69 -2.22 4.58
N THR A 37 6.85 -2.24 3.52
CA THR A 37 5.73 -1.31 3.33
C THR A 37 4.41 -1.83 3.85
N VAL A 38 3.86 -2.88 3.23
CA VAL A 38 2.63 -3.58 3.60
C VAL A 38 2.74 -5.06 3.19
N TYR A 39 1.88 -5.93 3.70
CA TYR A 39 1.82 -7.31 3.22
C TYR A 39 1.35 -7.36 1.76
N GLY A 40 2.06 -8.14 0.94
CA GLY A 40 1.72 -8.41 -0.46
C GLY A 40 1.01 -9.76 -0.64
N LEU A 41 0.05 -9.86 -1.56
CA LEU A 41 -0.54 -11.13 -1.99
C LEU A 41 0.11 -11.58 -3.30
N GLY A 42 0.97 -12.57 -3.21
CA GLY A 42 1.84 -13.04 -4.29
C GLY A 42 1.27 -14.16 -5.13
N ALA A 43 1.55 -14.10 -6.43
CA ALA A 43 1.44 -15.20 -7.38
C ALA A 43 2.63 -15.14 -8.35
N ASN A 44 2.87 -16.22 -9.12
CA ASN A 44 3.81 -16.18 -10.23
C ASN A 44 3.37 -15.12 -11.25
N GLY A 45 4.15 -14.05 -11.38
CA GLY A 45 3.83 -12.90 -12.22
C GLY A 45 3.88 -13.15 -13.72
N LEU A 46 4.47 -14.27 -14.13
CA LEU A 46 4.58 -14.70 -15.54
C LEU A 46 3.56 -15.78 -15.90
N ASP A 47 2.74 -16.23 -14.96
CA ASP A 47 1.70 -17.25 -15.19
C ASP A 47 0.32 -16.60 -15.39
N GLU A 48 -0.19 -16.66 -16.62
CA GLU A 48 -1.51 -16.14 -17.00
C GLU A 48 -2.68 -16.77 -16.23
N ASN A 49 -2.49 -17.98 -15.66
CA ASN A 49 -3.50 -18.70 -14.90
C ASN A 49 -3.41 -18.42 -13.38
N ALA A 50 -2.24 -18.06 -12.88
CA ALA A 50 -2.04 -17.73 -11.46
C ALA A 50 -2.51 -16.31 -11.12
N VAL A 51 -2.17 -15.34 -11.97
CA VAL A 51 -2.49 -13.91 -11.75
C VAL A 51 -3.99 -13.62 -11.55
N PRO A 52 -4.93 -14.19 -12.32
CA PRO A 52 -6.37 -13.99 -12.11
C PRO A 52 -6.87 -14.37 -10.71
N LYS A 53 -6.24 -15.36 -10.07
CA LYS A 53 -6.59 -15.79 -8.71
C LYS A 53 -6.37 -14.69 -7.67
N ILE A 54 -5.40 -13.79 -7.90
CA ILE A 54 -5.20 -12.60 -7.04
C ILE A 54 -6.43 -11.70 -7.09
N TYR A 55 -6.93 -11.41 -8.29
CA TYR A 55 -8.10 -10.56 -8.46
C TYR A 55 -9.34 -11.18 -7.84
N GLU A 56 -9.53 -12.49 -8.04
CA GLU A 56 -10.64 -13.25 -7.46
C GLU A 56 -10.60 -13.26 -5.93
N ALA A 57 -9.48 -13.64 -5.32
CA ALA A 57 -9.33 -13.72 -3.87
C ALA A 57 -9.61 -12.37 -3.18
N LYS A 58 -9.21 -11.26 -3.81
CA LYS A 58 -9.39 -9.90 -3.31
C LYS A 58 -10.75 -9.28 -3.63
N GLY A 59 -11.49 -9.78 -4.62
CA GLY A 59 -12.60 -9.06 -5.22
C GLY A 59 -12.13 -7.77 -5.94
N ARG A 60 -10.96 -7.81 -6.61
CA ARG A 60 -10.32 -6.67 -7.24
C ARG A 60 -10.65 -6.61 -8.73
N PRO A 61 -10.94 -5.43 -9.31
CA PRO A 61 -11.07 -5.29 -10.76
C PRO A 61 -9.76 -5.65 -11.49
N SER A 62 -9.87 -6.42 -12.57
CA SER A 62 -8.72 -6.95 -13.32
C SER A 62 -8.02 -5.94 -14.24
N ASP A 63 -8.61 -4.75 -14.44
CA ASP A 63 -8.01 -3.61 -15.15
C ASP A 63 -7.01 -2.81 -14.29
N ASN A 64 -6.86 -3.17 -13.02
CA ASN A 64 -5.96 -2.50 -12.08
C ASN A 64 -4.62 -3.27 -12.00
N PRO A 65 -3.52 -2.77 -12.63
CA PRO A 65 -2.29 -3.52 -12.80
C PRO A 65 -1.66 -3.98 -11.48
N LEU A 66 -0.77 -4.97 -11.55
CA LEU A 66 -0.01 -5.49 -10.41
C LEU A 66 1.45 -5.02 -10.49
N ILE A 67 2.15 -5.07 -9.35
CA ILE A 67 3.57 -4.80 -9.25
C ILE A 67 4.30 -6.14 -9.25
N LEU A 68 5.29 -6.31 -10.14
CA LEU A 68 6.22 -7.42 -10.11
C LEU A 68 7.31 -7.15 -9.08
N HIS A 69 7.47 -8.07 -8.14
CA HIS A 69 8.52 -8.00 -7.14
C HIS A 69 9.69 -8.91 -7.56
N ILE A 70 10.90 -8.37 -7.50
CA ILE A 70 12.16 -9.05 -7.81
C ILE A 70 13.04 -9.12 -6.56
N SER A 71 13.99 -10.04 -6.52
CA SER A 71 14.95 -10.20 -5.43
C SER A 71 16.30 -9.55 -5.71
N GLU A 72 16.67 -9.45 -6.99
CA GLU A 72 17.94 -8.89 -7.46
C GLU A 72 17.70 -8.02 -8.71
N PHE A 73 18.53 -6.99 -8.89
CA PHE A 73 18.38 -6.02 -10.00
C PHE A 73 18.42 -6.69 -11.38
N ASP A 74 19.28 -7.68 -11.56
CA ASP A 74 19.46 -8.31 -12.88
C ASP A 74 18.21 -9.02 -13.43
N GLU A 75 17.27 -9.40 -12.55
CA GLU A 75 16.01 -10.02 -12.94
C GLU A 75 15.13 -9.08 -13.80
N ILE A 76 15.30 -7.74 -13.64
CA ILE A 76 14.55 -6.75 -14.41
C ILE A 76 14.78 -6.87 -15.91
N LYS A 77 16.00 -7.29 -16.35
CA LYS A 77 16.41 -7.36 -17.76
C LYS A 77 15.50 -8.26 -18.61
N SER A 78 14.89 -9.27 -18.00
CA SER A 78 13.99 -10.19 -18.69
C SER A 78 12.56 -9.67 -18.83
N ILE A 79 12.11 -8.85 -17.87
CA ILE A 79 10.71 -8.43 -17.73
C ILE A 79 10.42 -7.04 -18.31
N VAL A 80 11.45 -6.25 -18.60
CA VAL A 80 11.30 -4.93 -19.23
C VAL A 80 11.94 -4.91 -20.62
N LYS A 81 11.47 -4.02 -21.47
CA LYS A 81 11.94 -3.88 -22.85
C LYS A 81 13.24 -3.09 -22.93
N GLU A 82 13.39 -2.10 -22.03
CA GLU A 82 14.56 -1.24 -21.91
C GLU A 82 14.66 -0.70 -20.47
N ILE A 83 15.86 -0.40 -20.01
CA ILE A 83 16.13 0.20 -18.70
C ILE A 83 16.73 1.59 -18.98
N PRO A 84 15.99 2.69 -18.75
CA PRO A 84 16.52 4.05 -18.93
C PRO A 84 17.64 4.34 -17.91
N ASP A 85 18.57 5.23 -18.26
CA ASP A 85 19.69 5.61 -17.38
C ASP A 85 19.23 6.09 -16.00
N VAL A 86 18.15 6.86 -15.95
CA VAL A 86 17.54 7.33 -14.70
C VAL A 86 17.13 6.19 -13.77
N ALA A 87 16.77 5.04 -14.31
CA ALA A 87 16.37 3.89 -13.50
C ALA A 87 17.56 3.22 -12.79
N PHE A 88 18.77 3.29 -13.37
CA PHE A 88 19.98 2.82 -12.67
C PHE A 88 20.29 3.69 -11.47
N VAL A 89 20.19 5.02 -11.61
CA VAL A 89 20.39 5.97 -10.48
C VAL A 89 19.38 5.73 -9.37
N LEU A 90 18.09 5.61 -9.73
CA LEU A 90 17.02 5.37 -8.77
C LEU A 90 17.13 4.00 -8.08
N ALA A 91 17.60 2.97 -8.80
CA ALA A 91 17.81 1.65 -8.23
C ALA A 91 19.01 1.63 -7.28
N ASP A 92 20.11 2.30 -7.62
CA ASP A 92 21.30 2.40 -6.75
C ASP A 92 20.96 3.10 -5.41
N GLU A 93 20.15 4.14 -5.46
CA GLU A 93 19.78 4.93 -4.28
C GLU A 93 18.65 4.30 -3.44
N PHE A 94 17.63 3.69 -4.09
CA PHE A 94 16.39 3.31 -3.40
C PHE A 94 16.04 1.83 -3.45
N TRP A 95 16.83 0.97 -4.11
CA TRP A 95 16.64 -0.48 -4.10
C TRP A 95 17.82 -1.21 -3.44
N PRO A 96 17.50 -2.22 -2.58
CA PRO A 96 16.17 -2.68 -2.19
C PRO A 96 15.44 -1.68 -1.29
N GLY A 97 14.11 -1.45 -1.58
CA GLY A 97 13.37 -0.46 -0.79
C GLY A 97 11.96 -0.13 -1.31
N PRO A 98 11.37 0.94 -0.74
CA PRO A 98 9.97 1.30 -0.95
C PRO A 98 9.74 2.13 -2.22
N LEU A 99 10.53 1.91 -3.28
CA LEU A 99 10.35 2.49 -4.61
C LEU A 99 9.86 1.45 -5.61
N THR A 100 8.85 1.78 -6.37
CA THR A 100 8.37 1.03 -7.54
C THR A 100 8.61 1.87 -8.78
N MET A 101 9.23 1.31 -9.79
CA MET A 101 9.42 1.96 -11.10
C MET A 101 8.55 1.30 -12.16
N VAL A 102 7.96 2.12 -13.04
CA VAL A 102 7.17 1.65 -14.19
C VAL A 102 8.00 1.73 -15.45
N PHE A 103 8.05 0.62 -16.21
CA PHE A 103 8.83 0.44 -17.41
C PHE A 103 7.95 -0.01 -18.58
N LYS A 104 8.44 0.09 -19.81
CA LYS A 104 7.85 -0.63 -20.95
C LYS A 104 8.06 -2.13 -20.74
N LYS A 105 6.97 -2.92 -20.77
CA LYS A 105 7.04 -4.36 -20.53
C LYS A 105 7.72 -5.12 -21.66
N SER A 106 8.42 -6.21 -21.33
CA SER A 106 8.85 -7.20 -22.32
C SER A 106 7.70 -8.13 -22.73
N ALA A 107 7.90 -8.89 -23.80
CA ALA A 107 6.89 -9.80 -24.34
C ALA A 107 6.52 -10.95 -23.37
N ILE A 108 7.43 -11.34 -22.47
CA ILE A 108 7.18 -12.45 -21.52
C ILE A 108 6.19 -12.07 -20.40
N VAL A 109 5.98 -10.77 -20.13
CA VAL A 109 5.06 -10.33 -19.09
C VAL A 109 3.63 -10.36 -19.63
N PRO A 110 2.72 -11.17 -19.02
CA PRO A 110 1.35 -11.29 -19.49
C PRO A 110 0.56 -9.99 -19.32
N TYR A 111 -0.38 -9.72 -20.22
CA TYR A 111 -1.31 -8.61 -20.07
C TYR A 111 -2.21 -8.73 -18.83
N ARG A 112 -2.46 -9.95 -18.36
CA ARG A 112 -3.18 -10.19 -17.09
C ARG A 112 -2.47 -9.55 -15.91
N THR A 113 -1.13 -9.56 -15.90
CA THR A 113 -0.29 -8.95 -14.85
C THR A 113 -0.33 -7.42 -14.93
N THR A 114 -0.35 -6.88 -16.13
CA THR A 114 -0.31 -5.43 -16.35
C THR A 114 -1.68 -4.76 -16.49
N GLY A 115 -2.78 -5.50 -16.30
CA GLY A 115 -4.13 -4.97 -16.49
C GLY A 115 -4.39 -4.47 -17.92
N GLY A 116 -3.72 -5.10 -18.91
CA GLY A 116 -3.83 -4.73 -20.33
C GLY A 116 -2.97 -3.53 -20.74
N LEU A 117 -1.97 -3.14 -19.95
CA LEU A 117 -1.04 -2.06 -20.26
C LEU A 117 0.21 -2.59 -20.96
N GLU A 118 0.85 -1.72 -21.79
CA GLU A 118 2.17 -1.94 -22.39
C GLU A 118 3.32 -1.64 -21.41
N SER A 119 3.00 -1.28 -20.18
CA SER A 119 3.95 -1.00 -19.11
C SER A 119 3.82 -1.99 -17.97
N VAL A 120 4.90 -2.18 -17.23
CA VAL A 120 5.00 -3.04 -16.05
C VAL A 120 5.63 -2.28 -14.89
N ALA A 121 5.03 -2.39 -13.71
CA ALA A 121 5.58 -1.85 -12.48
C ALA A 121 6.48 -2.90 -11.81
N VAL A 122 7.69 -2.53 -11.43
CA VAL A 122 8.69 -3.42 -10.83
C VAL A 122 9.20 -2.83 -9.52
N ARG A 123 9.42 -3.68 -8.52
CA ARG A 123 9.96 -3.29 -7.22
C ARG A 123 10.90 -4.37 -6.67
N MET A 124 11.96 -3.94 -6.00
CA MET A 124 12.83 -4.80 -5.19
C MET A 124 12.64 -4.44 -3.71
N PRO A 125 11.85 -5.20 -2.92
CA PRO A 125 11.58 -4.88 -1.52
C PRO A 125 12.82 -5.06 -0.65
N SER A 126 12.96 -4.30 0.45
CA SER A 126 14.08 -4.44 1.39
C SER A 126 13.85 -5.53 2.44
N ASN A 127 12.61 -5.96 2.69
CA ASN A 127 12.30 -6.99 3.68
C ASN A 127 13.00 -8.32 3.34
N LYS A 128 13.77 -8.85 4.30
CA LYS A 128 14.59 -10.06 4.11
C LYS A 128 13.74 -11.28 3.73
N ILE A 129 12.61 -11.50 4.39
CA ILE A 129 11.73 -12.64 4.13
C ILE A 129 11.18 -12.55 2.70
N ALA A 130 10.73 -11.37 2.28
CA ALA A 130 10.27 -11.14 0.92
C ALA A 130 11.35 -11.46 -0.13
N ARG A 131 12.56 -10.96 0.07
CA ARG A 131 13.66 -11.18 -0.87
C ARG A 131 14.06 -12.65 -0.97
N GLU A 132 14.21 -13.33 0.16
CA GLU A 132 14.53 -14.76 0.18
C GLU A 132 13.42 -15.61 -0.46
N PHE A 133 12.15 -15.26 -0.21
CA PHE A 133 10.99 -15.91 -0.82
C PHE A 133 10.99 -15.72 -2.36
N ILE A 134 11.15 -14.49 -2.86
CA ILE A 134 11.16 -14.18 -4.29
C ILE A 134 12.34 -14.87 -4.97
N LYS A 135 13.54 -14.81 -4.34
CA LYS A 135 14.74 -15.49 -4.83
C LYS A 135 14.55 -16.98 -4.96
N ALA A 136 14.00 -17.61 -3.94
CA ALA A 136 13.74 -19.06 -3.93
C ALA A 136 12.63 -19.49 -4.90
N ALA A 137 11.64 -18.62 -5.17
CA ALA A 137 10.61 -18.85 -6.18
C ALA A 137 11.19 -18.91 -7.59
N GLY A 138 12.27 -18.15 -7.87
CA GLY A 138 12.97 -18.14 -9.16
C GLY A 138 12.14 -17.48 -10.28
N VAL A 139 11.09 -16.73 -9.92
CA VAL A 139 10.21 -15.99 -10.83
C VAL A 139 9.83 -14.66 -10.21
N PRO A 140 9.57 -13.61 -11.00
CA PRO A 140 9.01 -12.36 -10.48
C PRO A 140 7.64 -12.61 -9.84
N VAL A 141 7.44 -12.14 -8.61
CA VAL A 141 6.19 -12.34 -7.87
C VAL A 141 5.27 -11.13 -8.08
N ALA A 142 4.15 -11.31 -8.77
CA ALA A 142 3.12 -10.29 -8.90
C ALA A 142 2.39 -10.14 -7.57
N ALA A 143 2.43 -8.95 -6.96
CA ALA A 143 1.75 -8.74 -5.68
C ALA A 143 1.14 -7.34 -5.52
N PRO A 144 -0.18 -7.21 -5.37
CA PRO A 144 -0.82 -6.08 -4.72
C PRO A 144 -0.80 -6.26 -3.20
N SER A 145 -1.27 -5.28 -2.42
CA SER A 145 -1.49 -5.44 -0.98
C SER A 145 -2.43 -6.62 -0.66
N ALA A 146 -2.19 -7.35 0.43
CA ALA A 146 -2.90 -8.60 0.77
C ALA A 146 -4.22 -8.37 1.56
N ASN A 147 -5.08 -7.44 1.11
CA ASN A 147 -6.39 -7.14 1.68
C ASN A 147 -7.54 -7.42 0.71
N SER A 148 -8.76 -7.59 1.20
CA SER A 148 -9.96 -7.47 0.39
C SER A 148 -10.05 -6.08 -0.24
N SER A 149 -10.46 -5.98 -1.51
CA SER A 149 -10.45 -4.72 -2.27
C SER A 149 -11.23 -3.63 -1.54
N GLY A 150 -10.65 -2.42 -1.48
CA GLY A 150 -11.25 -1.27 -0.82
C GLY A 150 -10.91 -1.10 0.67
N ARG A 151 -10.54 -2.15 1.39
CA ARG A 151 -10.15 -2.09 2.82
C ARG A 151 -8.74 -1.51 3.02
N PRO A 152 -8.39 -1.03 4.23
CA PRO A 152 -7.03 -0.59 4.56
C PRO A 152 -5.99 -1.67 4.29
N SER A 153 -4.81 -1.30 3.78
CA SER A 153 -3.74 -2.27 3.50
C SER A 153 -3.25 -2.97 4.76
N PRO A 154 -2.89 -4.26 4.68
CA PRO A 154 -2.49 -5.04 5.85
C PRO A 154 -1.04 -4.72 6.25
N THR A 155 -0.84 -4.40 7.53
CA THR A 155 0.48 -4.14 8.14
C THR A 155 0.94 -5.27 9.08
N LYS A 156 0.09 -6.29 9.28
CA LYS A 156 0.32 -7.49 10.09
C LYS A 156 -0.32 -8.70 9.41
N ALA A 157 0.17 -9.90 9.71
CA ALA A 157 -0.38 -11.15 9.18
C ALA A 157 -1.86 -11.37 9.59
N GLU A 158 -2.24 -10.94 10.80
CA GLU A 158 -3.62 -11.01 11.30
C GLU A 158 -4.59 -10.21 10.41
N HIS A 159 -4.16 -9.07 9.86
CA HIS A 159 -4.96 -8.29 8.92
C HIS A 159 -5.22 -9.06 7.63
N VAL A 160 -4.22 -9.83 7.16
CA VAL A 160 -4.35 -10.69 5.98
C VAL A 160 -5.35 -11.81 6.26
N LEU A 161 -5.21 -12.51 7.39
CA LEU A 161 -6.13 -13.58 7.79
C LEU A 161 -7.57 -13.06 7.93
N SER A 162 -7.76 -11.90 8.57
CA SER A 162 -9.08 -11.25 8.67
C SER A 162 -9.77 -11.03 7.33
N ASP A 163 -9.00 -10.81 6.25
CA ASP A 163 -9.54 -10.49 4.91
C ASP A 163 -9.61 -11.69 3.97
N LEU A 164 -8.63 -12.60 4.05
CA LEU A 164 -8.34 -13.58 3.01
C LEU A 164 -8.25 -15.04 3.52
N ASP A 165 -8.54 -15.31 4.79
CA ASP A 165 -8.60 -16.70 5.27
C ASP A 165 -9.60 -17.52 4.44
N GLY A 166 -9.20 -18.74 4.09
CA GLY A 166 -9.98 -19.63 3.23
C GLY A 166 -9.97 -19.29 1.73
N LYS A 167 -9.36 -18.14 1.33
CA LYS A 167 -9.30 -17.69 -0.08
C LYS A 167 -7.91 -17.81 -0.70
N ILE A 168 -6.86 -17.96 0.13
CA ILE A 168 -5.47 -18.05 -0.30
C ILE A 168 -4.80 -19.27 0.32
N ASN A 169 -3.69 -19.73 -0.25
CA ASN A 169 -3.04 -20.95 0.19
C ASN A 169 -2.26 -20.75 1.48
N MET A 170 -1.53 -19.64 1.62
CA MET A 170 -0.62 -19.45 2.78
C MET A 170 -0.46 -17.97 3.13
N VAL A 171 -0.21 -17.73 4.42
CA VAL A 171 0.29 -16.46 4.97
C VAL A 171 1.63 -16.69 5.63
N ILE A 172 2.66 -15.97 5.21
CA ILE A 172 3.95 -15.88 5.87
C ILE A 172 3.88 -14.71 6.87
N ASP A 173 4.00 -14.98 8.16
CA ASP A 173 4.09 -13.94 9.17
C ASP A 173 5.55 -13.56 9.41
N GLY A 174 5.90 -12.32 9.05
CA GLY A 174 7.18 -11.70 9.35
C GLY A 174 7.08 -10.56 10.38
N GLY A 175 5.96 -10.48 11.11
CA GLY A 175 5.69 -9.42 12.08
C GLY A 175 5.02 -8.18 11.47
N THR A 176 5.04 -7.10 12.23
CA THR A 176 4.55 -5.79 11.78
C THR A 176 5.55 -5.20 10.77
N VAL A 177 5.03 -4.60 9.70
CA VAL A 177 5.85 -3.92 8.69
C VAL A 177 6.50 -2.64 9.25
N ASP A 178 7.58 -2.18 8.65
CA ASP A 178 8.32 -1.02 9.17
C ASP A 178 7.68 0.33 8.80
N ILE A 179 7.19 0.48 7.55
CA ILE A 179 6.74 1.78 7.00
C ILE A 179 5.23 2.00 7.15
N GLY A 180 4.42 0.99 6.86
CA GLY A 180 2.96 1.06 7.01
C GLY A 180 2.19 1.70 5.85
N LEU A 181 2.87 2.28 4.85
CA LEU A 181 2.28 2.79 3.60
C LEU A 181 2.88 2.08 2.39
N GLU A 182 2.14 1.98 1.30
CA GLU A 182 2.64 1.40 0.06
C GLU A 182 3.78 2.24 -0.56
N SER A 183 4.60 1.59 -1.37
CA SER A 183 5.73 2.18 -2.09
C SER A 183 5.35 3.41 -2.92
N THR A 184 6.29 4.34 -3.07
CA THR A 184 6.24 5.37 -4.10
C THR A 184 6.27 4.71 -5.48
N ILE A 185 5.47 5.18 -6.44
CA ILE A 185 5.49 4.68 -7.83
C ILE A 185 5.92 5.81 -8.75
N VAL A 186 6.98 5.57 -9.51
CA VAL A 186 7.53 6.52 -10.49
C VAL A 186 7.49 5.88 -11.88
N ASP A 187 6.89 6.56 -12.84
CA ASP A 187 6.94 6.21 -14.26
C ASP A 187 8.24 6.75 -14.86
N VAL A 188 9.10 5.86 -15.33
CA VAL A 188 10.38 6.18 -15.96
C VAL A 188 10.37 5.91 -17.48
N THR A 189 9.20 5.73 -18.08
CA THR A 189 9.05 5.45 -19.53
C THR A 189 9.18 6.68 -20.41
N GLY A 190 9.05 7.88 -19.85
CA GLY A 190 9.15 9.17 -20.53
C GLY A 190 10.49 9.86 -20.28
N GLU A 191 10.69 11.04 -20.91
CA GLU A 191 11.90 11.86 -20.72
C GLU A 191 12.04 12.41 -19.30
N VAL A 192 10.92 12.76 -18.67
CA VAL A 192 10.86 13.24 -17.29
C VAL A 192 10.11 12.22 -16.46
N PRO A 193 10.72 11.68 -15.38
CA PRO A 193 10.04 10.78 -14.46
C PRO A 193 8.81 11.41 -13.80
N VAL A 194 7.73 10.62 -13.66
CA VAL A 194 6.45 11.08 -13.12
C VAL A 194 6.03 10.25 -11.92
N ILE A 195 5.78 10.88 -10.79
CA ILE A 195 5.23 10.23 -9.60
C ILE A 195 3.75 9.92 -9.83
N LEU A 196 3.42 8.63 -9.94
CA LEU A 196 2.04 8.13 -10.11
C LEU A 196 1.36 7.82 -8.76
N ARG A 197 2.14 7.61 -7.72
CA ARG A 197 1.65 7.40 -6.36
C ARG A 197 2.68 7.88 -5.34
N PRO A 198 2.37 8.84 -4.47
CA PRO A 198 3.28 9.25 -3.41
C PRO A 198 3.37 8.14 -2.35
N GLY A 199 4.56 7.99 -1.75
CA GLY A 199 4.87 7.02 -0.70
C GLY A 199 6.01 7.51 0.17
N PHE A 200 6.77 6.57 0.75
CA PHE A 200 7.88 6.89 1.66
C PHE A 200 9.01 7.65 0.96
N ILE A 201 9.34 7.28 -0.29
CA ILE A 201 10.28 8.04 -1.11
C ILE A 201 9.56 9.28 -1.61
N THR A 202 9.99 10.46 -1.15
CA THR A 202 9.33 11.74 -1.40
C THR A 202 9.78 12.36 -2.73
N GLU A 203 9.06 13.40 -3.19
CA GLU A 203 9.44 14.19 -4.37
C GLU A 203 10.83 14.82 -4.21
N GLU A 204 11.12 15.31 -3.00
CA GLU A 204 12.42 15.92 -2.68
C GLU A 204 13.55 14.90 -2.81
N MET A 205 13.42 13.70 -2.22
CA MET A 205 14.42 12.62 -2.32
C MET A 205 14.66 12.22 -3.78
N LEU A 206 13.60 12.08 -4.57
CA LEU A 206 13.72 11.79 -6.00
C LEU A 206 14.41 12.93 -6.75
N SER A 207 14.06 14.19 -6.44
CA SER A 207 14.66 15.36 -7.09
C SER A 207 16.13 15.54 -6.73
N GLU A 208 16.54 15.16 -5.51
CA GLU A 208 17.95 15.14 -5.10
C GLU A 208 18.74 14.09 -5.89
N ALA A 209 18.17 12.91 -6.13
CA ALA A 209 18.84 11.85 -6.85
C ALA A 209 18.92 12.06 -8.36
N ILE A 210 17.84 12.54 -9.00
CA ILE A 210 17.72 12.58 -10.46
C ILE A 210 17.40 13.97 -11.05
N GLY A 211 17.36 15.00 -10.21
CA GLY A 211 17.01 16.37 -10.63
C GLY A 211 15.50 16.53 -10.84
N ARG A 212 15.06 16.70 -12.09
CA ARG A 212 13.66 17.02 -12.38
C ARG A 212 12.76 15.78 -12.29
N VAL A 213 11.72 15.86 -11.46
CA VAL A 213 10.61 14.91 -11.38
C VAL A 213 9.27 15.66 -11.44
N GLN A 214 8.22 15.01 -11.91
CA GLN A 214 6.86 15.56 -11.95
C GLN A 214 5.91 14.70 -11.12
N ILE A 215 4.83 15.30 -10.63
CA ILE A 215 3.71 14.57 -10.03
C ILE A 215 2.57 14.51 -11.04
N ASP A 216 1.97 13.34 -11.22
CA ASP A 216 0.81 13.16 -12.11
C ASP A 216 -0.37 14.06 -11.67
N GLU A 217 -1.03 14.67 -12.64
CA GLU A 217 -2.12 15.62 -12.39
C GLU A 217 -3.29 15.01 -11.61
N ALA A 218 -3.59 13.72 -11.81
CA ALA A 218 -4.63 13.02 -11.04
C ALA A 218 -4.25 12.85 -9.57
N VAL A 219 -2.95 12.81 -9.27
CA VAL A 219 -2.43 12.76 -7.90
C VAL A 219 -2.50 14.13 -7.23
N LYS A 220 -2.19 15.21 -7.96
CA LYS A 220 -2.25 16.61 -7.46
C LYS A 220 -3.68 17.07 -7.18
N ASN A 221 -4.59 16.80 -8.11
CA ASN A 221 -5.94 17.37 -8.07
C ASN A 221 -6.90 16.64 -7.13
N LEU A 222 -6.46 15.54 -6.47
CA LEU A 222 -7.26 14.76 -5.52
C LEU A 222 -8.66 14.38 -6.05
N THR A 223 -8.82 14.28 -7.39
CA THR A 223 -10.10 13.96 -8.03
C THR A 223 -10.16 12.49 -8.38
N LEU A 224 -11.28 11.84 -8.03
CA LEU A 224 -11.63 10.53 -8.57
C LEU A 224 -12.17 10.73 -9.99
N ASP A 225 -11.30 10.76 -10.97
CA ASP A 225 -11.72 10.66 -12.36
C ASP A 225 -12.00 9.19 -12.67
N LYS A 226 -13.29 8.86 -12.82
CA LYS A 226 -13.76 7.48 -13.08
C LYS A 226 -13.37 6.98 -14.48
N ASP A 227 -13.02 7.87 -15.37
CA ASP A 227 -12.74 7.55 -16.79
C ASP A 227 -11.24 7.35 -17.06
N ILE A 228 -10.37 7.62 -16.09
CA ILE A 228 -8.92 7.41 -16.25
C ILE A 228 -8.61 5.90 -16.27
N LYS A 229 -7.89 5.45 -17.29
CA LYS A 229 -7.25 4.14 -17.31
C LYS A 229 -6.07 4.15 -16.33
N PRO A 230 -6.09 3.36 -15.25
CA PRO A 230 -5.08 3.45 -14.21
C PRO A 230 -3.71 2.97 -14.75
N LYS A 231 -2.71 3.84 -14.72
CA LYS A 231 -1.32 3.49 -15.09
C LYS A 231 -0.58 2.73 -13.98
N ALA A 232 -1.09 2.82 -12.75
CA ALA A 232 -0.50 2.19 -11.58
C ALA A 232 -1.58 1.80 -10.54
N PRO A 233 -1.28 0.86 -9.61
CA PRO A 233 -2.19 0.49 -8.53
C PRO A 233 -2.57 1.68 -7.65
N GLY A 234 -3.84 1.80 -7.29
CA GLY A 234 -4.35 2.80 -6.35
C GLY A 234 -4.78 4.15 -6.96
N MET A 235 -4.80 4.28 -8.31
CA MET A 235 -5.20 5.55 -8.96
C MET A 235 -6.73 5.73 -9.10
N LYS A 236 -7.49 4.67 -9.40
CA LYS A 236 -8.88 4.79 -9.90
C LYS A 236 -9.97 4.53 -8.87
N TYR A 237 -9.81 3.55 -7.99
CA TYR A 237 -10.90 3.04 -7.14
C TYR A 237 -10.86 3.61 -5.73
N ARG A 238 -12.02 3.53 -5.01
CA ARG A 238 -12.05 3.79 -3.57
C ARG A 238 -11.14 2.79 -2.87
N HIS A 239 -10.18 3.28 -2.12
CA HIS A 239 -9.18 2.48 -1.41
C HIS A 239 -9.10 2.87 0.06
N TYR A 240 -8.61 1.94 0.88
CA TYR A 240 -8.26 2.17 2.29
C TYR A 240 -9.43 2.55 3.20
N ALA A 241 -10.67 2.36 2.75
CA ALA A 241 -11.83 2.82 3.48
C ALA A 241 -12.15 1.90 4.67
N PRO A 242 -12.29 2.45 5.88
CA PRO A 242 -12.93 1.75 6.99
C PRO A 242 -14.43 1.55 6.69
N LYS A 243 -15.09 0.70 7.49
CA LYS A 243 -16.54 0.47 7.37
C LYS A 243 -17.35 1.69 7.78
N GLY A 244 -16.90 2.40 8.82
CA GLY A 244 -17.52 3.63 9.31
C GLY A 244 -17.38 4.80 8.31
N LYS A 245 -18.33 5.74 8.38
CA LYS A 245 -18.26 6.97 7.57
C LYS A 245 -17.17 7.88 8.12
N MET A 246 -16.17 8.21 7.30
CA MET A 246 -15.01 9.02 7.70
C MET A 246 -15.10 10.45 7.14
N THR A 247 -14.73 11.44 7.99
CA THR A 247 -14.59 12.86 7.63
C THR A 247 -13.26 13.38 8.16
N ILE A 248 -12.52 14.12 7.32
CA ILE A 248 -11.25 14.76 7.69
C ILE A 248 -11.51 16.24 7.96
N TYR A 249 -11.01 16.74 9.09
CA TYR A 249 -11.06 18.16 9.45
C TYR A 249 -9.66 18.78 9.34
N LYS A 250 -9.52 19.80 8.49
CA LYS A 250 -8.25 20.46 8.21
C LYS A 250 -8.31 21.92 8.67
N GLY A 251 -7.31 22.38 9.42
CA GLY A 251 -7.21 23.75 9.91
C GLY A 251 -6.38 23.87 11.18
N ASN A 252 -6.59 24.95 11.92
CA ASN A 252 -5.95 25.15 13.22
C ASN A 252 -6.42 24.06 14.22
N SER A 253 -5.47 23.47 14.97
CA SER A 253 -5.76 22.33 15.86
C SER A 253 -6.85 22.62 16.91
N GLU A 254 -6.90 23.82 17.49
CA GLU A 254 -7.93 24.19 18.48
C GLU A 254 -9.32 24.23 17.84
N LYS A 255 -9.43 24.78 16.61
CA LYS A 255 -10.69 24.80 15.86
C LYS A 255 -11.11 23.39 15.45
N VAL A 256 -10.16 22.57 14.97
CA VAL A 256 -10.42 21.17 14.60
C VAL A 256 -10.97 20.39 15.79
N ILE A 257 -10.34 20.48 16.97
CA ILE A 257 -10.79 19.83 18.20
C ILE A 257 -12.21 20.26 18.57
N LYS A 258 -12.46 21.57 18.52
CA LYS A 258 -13.78 22.12 18.83
C LYS A 258 -14.87 21.55 17.91
N VAL A 259 -14.63 21.62 16.59
CA VAL A 259 -15.62 21.16 15.60
C VAL A 259 -15.83 19.64 15.68
N ILE A 260 -14.77 18.85 15.81
CA ILE A 260 -14.90 17.39 15.96
C ILE A 260 -15.71 17.04 17.21
N ASN A 261 -15.50 17.73 18.35
CA ASN A 261 -16.29 17.48 19.57
C ASN A 261 -17.77 17.89 19.40
N GLU A 262 -18.05 18.97 18.67
CA GLU A 262 -19.43 19.38 18.33
C GLU A 262 -20.11 18.32 17.43
N GLU A 263 -19.43 17.82 16.40
CA GLU A 263 -19.95 16.76 15.52
C GLU A 263 -20.11 15.43 16.27
N THR A 264 -19.18 15.09 17.17
CA THR A 264 -19.32 13.93 18.08
C THR A 264 -20.59 14.02 18.89
N ALA A 265 -20.86 15.18 19.53
CA ALA A 265 -22.06 15.39 20.32
C ALA A 265 -23.35 15.30 19.49
N LYS A 266 -23.34 15.71 18.23
CA LYS A 266 -24.49 15.58 17.30
C LYS A 266 -24.72 14.15 16.80
N SER A 267 -23.76 13.26 17.00
CA SER A 267 -23.78 11.87 16.49
C SER A 267 -24.43 10.90 17.49
N GLU A 268 -25.43 11.35 18.25
CA GLU A 268 -26.13 10.55 19.27
C GLU A 268 -26.61 9.18 18.72
N GLY A 269 -26.38 8.14 19.52
CA GLY A 269 -26.80 6.76 19.21
C GLY A 269 -25.87 6.04 18.22
N LYS A 270 -24.79 6.69 17.73
CA LYS A 270 -23.78 6.07 16.86
C LYS A 270 -22.44 6.03 17.56
N LYS A 271 -21.71 4.95 17.37
CA LYS A 271 -20.36 4.80 17.91
C LYS A 271 -19.36 5.66 17.16
N THR A 272 -18.82 6.66 17.83
CA THR A 272 -17.93 7.67 17.27
C THR A 272 -16.47 7.34 17.50
N ALA A 273 -15.61 7.71 16.56
CA ALA A 273 -14.16 7.51 16.66
C ALA A 273 -13.40 8.73 16.15
N VAL A 274 -12.21 8.98 16.72
CA VAL A 274 -11.30 10.03 16.29
C VAL A 274 -9.90 9.46 16.03
N LEU A 275 -9.38 9.75 14.84
CA LEU A 275 -8.00 9.55 14.47
C LEU A 275 -7.23 10.84 14.83
N ALA A 276 -6.39 10.77 15.86
CA ALA A 276 -5.74 11.90 16.48
C ALA A 276 -4.21 11.80 16.47
N THR A 277 -3.54 12.78 17.07
CA THR A 277 -2.12 12.74 17.39
C THR A 277 -1.91 12.71 18.91
N ASP A 278 -0.67 12.43 19.35
CA ASP A 278 -0.34 12.40 20.78
C ASP A 278 -0.60 13.73 21.47
N GLU A 279 -0.45 14.83 20.74
CA GLU A 279 -0.67 16.19 21.22
C GLU A 279 -2.15 16.49 21.48
N THR A 280 -3.06 15.87 20.73
CA THR A 280 -4.47 16.27 20.68
C THR A 280 -5.42 15.22 21.24
N LYS A 281 -5.04 13.94 21.31
CA LYS A 281 -5.90 12.79 21.67
C LYS A 281 -6.70 13.00 22.97
N ARG A 282 -6.13 13.67 23.96
CA ARG A 282 -6.76 13.91 25.27
C ARG A 282 -7.91 14.91 25.27
N TYR A 283 -8.04 15.68 24.18
CA TYR A 283 -9.06 16.73 24.08
C TYR A 283 -10.33 16.27 23.36
N TYR A 284 -10.32 15.08 22.76
CA TYR A 284 -11.48 14.51 22.06
C TYR A 284 -12.41 13.76 23.02
N LYS A 285 -13.72 13.85 22.74
CA LYS A 285 -14.81 13.27 23.56
C LYS A 285 -15.52 12.10 22.86
N ALA A 286 -14.95 11.54 21.82
CA ALA A 286 -15.52 10.41 21.11
C ALA A 286 -15.40 9.10 21.93
N ASP A 287 -16.21 8.09 21.56
CA ASP A 287 -16.20 6.77 22.21
C ASP A 287 -14.84 6.06 22.04
N ILE A 288 -14.19 6.30 20.89
CA ILE A 288 -12.89 5.73 20.56
C ILE A 288 -11.95 6.85 20.10
N VAL A 289 -10.77 6.95 20.71
CA VAL A 289 -9.72 7.87 20.27
C VAL A 289 -8.42 7.08 20.06
N ILE A 290 -7.91 7.07 18.82
CA ILE A 290 -6.65 6.41 18.49
C ILE A 290 -5.65 7.46 18.04
N SER A 291 -4.47 7.48 18.69
CA SER A 291 -3.34 8.29 18.26
C SER A 291 -2.52 7.55 17.22
N LEU A 292 -2.11 8.26 16.17
CA LEU A 292 -1.15 7.77 15.18
C LEU A 292 0.32 8.00 15.62
N GLY A 293 0.55 8.72 16.71
CA GLY A 293 1.86 9.17 17.16
C GLY A 293 1.96 10.70 17.24
N SER A 294 3.18 11.21 17.37
CA SER A 294 3.42 12.66 17.41
C SER A 294 3.22 13.30 16.03
N ARG A 295 2.58 14.47 15.99
CA ARG A 295 2.44 15.28 14.76
C ARG A 295 3.79 15.66 14.14
N LYS A 296 4.86 15.69 14.93
CA LYS A 296 6.22 15.99 14.48
C LYS A 296 6.94 14.78 13.88
N ASP A 297 6.39 13.58 14.02
CA ASP A 297 6.94 12.32 13.54
C ASP A 297 6.02 11.72 12.47
N SER A 298 6.22 12.14 11.23
CA SER A 298 5.43 11.66 10.09
C SER A 298 5.63 10.16 9.83
N GLU A 299 6.77 9.57 10.24
CA GLU A 299 7.03 8.14 10.06
C GLU A 299 6.15 7.32 10.99
N SER A 300 6.01 7.72 12.25
CA SER A 300 5.10 7.05 13.18
C SER A 300 3.64 7.15 12.72
N ILE A 301 3.23 8.31 12.18
CA ILE A 301 1.89 8.51 11.64
C ILE A 301 1.65 7.57 10.44
N ALA A 302 2.60 7.49 9.52
CA ALA A 302 2.53 6.60 8.37
C ALA A 302 2.42 5.12 8.78
N HIS A 303 3.29 4.70 9.72
CA HIS A 303 3.35 3.35 10.25
C HIS A 303 2.01 2.90 10.87
N ASN A 304 1.36 3.77 11.63
CA ASN A 304 0.17 3.44 12.40
C ASN A 304 -1.16 3.63 11.64
N LEU A 305 -1.15 4.31 10.48
CA LEU A 305 -2.38 4.74 9.80
C LEU A 305 -3.33 3.58 9.48
N PHE A 306 -2.87 2.56 8.77
CA PHE A 306 -3.74 1.46 8.35
C PHE A 306 -4.15 0.55 9.51
N ASP A 307 -3.27 0.33 10.49
CA ASP A 307 -3.63 -0.40 11.73
C ASP A 307 -4.76 0.31 12.47
N ALA A 308 -4.66 1.63 12.64
CA ALA A 308 -5.69 2.42 13.31
C ALA A 308 -7.05 2.37 12.59
N LEU A 309 -7.05 2.48 11.25
CA LEU A 309 -8.28 2.36 10.45
C LEU A 309 -8.92 0.98 10.59
N ARG A 310 -8.13 -0.10 10.68
CA ARG A 310 -8.64 -1.46 10.92
C ARG A 310 -9.19 -1.61 12.33
N ARG A 311 -8.50 -1.07 13.34
CA ARG A 311 -8.96 -1.10 14.73
C ARG A 311 -10.30 -0.38 14.90
N PHE A 312 -10.60 0.67 14.15
CA PHE A 312 -11.93 1.28 14.16
C PHE A 312 -13.01 0.31 13.67
N ASP A 313 -12.73 -0.48 12.62
CA ASP A 313 -13.64 -1.51 12.16
C ASP A 313 -13.89 -2.58 13.23
N ASP A 314 -12.82 -3.06 13.88
CA ASP A 314 -12.87 -4.09 14.91
C ASP A 314 -13.61 -3.61 16.17
N MET A 315 -13.48 -2.31 16.50
CA MET A 315 -14.19 -1.66 17.60
C MET A 315 -15.62 -1.25 17.24
N GLY A 316 -16.06 -1.42 15.98
CA GLY A 316 -17.40 -1.11 15.53
C GLY A 316 -17.70 0.38 15.41
N ALA A 317 -16.71 1.22 15.07
CA ALA A 317 -16.91 2.64 14.80
C ALA A 317 -17.83 2.86 13.59
N GLU A 318 -18.88 3.66 13.77
CA GLU A 318 -19.83 3.99 12.69
C GLU A 318 -19.53 5.36 12.07
N ILE A 319 -19.06 6.32 12.89
CA ILE A 319 -18.64 7.65 12.45
C ILE A 319 -17.21 7.88 12.90
N ILE A 320 -16.34 8.22 11.93
CA ILE A 320 -14.93 8.41 12.16
C ILE A 320 -14.56 9.83 11.76
N PHE A 321 -13.94 10.55 12.67
CA PHE A 321 -13.36 11.86 12.43
C PHE A 321 -11.84 11.75 12.41
N SER A 322 -11.17 12.52 11.56
CA SER A 322 -9.72 12.59 11.50
C SER A 322 -9.23 14.02 11.50
N GLU A 323 -8.14 14.26 12.17
CA GLU A 323 -7.35 15.45 11.92
C GLU A 323 -6.73 15.39 10.52
N GLY A 324 -6.50 16.54 9.89
CA GLY A 324 -5.64 16.68 8.73
C GLY A 324 -4.18 16.86 9.15
N PHE A 325 -3.27 16.42 8.29
CA PHE A 325 -1.82 16.57 8.43
C PHE A 325 -1.26 17.53 7.39
N ASP A 326 0.02 17.89 7.51
CA ASP A 326 0.71 18.72 6.53
C ASP A 326 0.85 17.96 5.20
N ASP A 327 0.76 18.68 4.07
CA ASP A 327 0.80 18.11 2.73
C ASP A 327 2.23 18.12 2.13
N ASN A 328 3.26 18.21 2.96
CA ASN A 328 4.66 18.23 2.52
C ASN A 328 5.33 16.88 2.77
N ARG A 329 6.34 16.54 1.97
CA ARG A 329 7.15 15.32 2.12
C ARG A 329 6.29 14.08 2.34
N LEU A 330 6.57 13.29 3.39
CA LEU A 330 5.81 12.10 3.75
C LEU A 330 4.34 12.41 4.11
N GLY A 331 4.06 13.61 4.62
CA GLY A 331 2.70 14.10 4.87
C GLY A 331 1.82 14.07 3.63
N PHE A 332 2.36 14.35 2.44
CA PHE A 332 1.63 14.22 1.18
C PHE A 332 1.15 12.78 0.91
N ALA A 333 1.99 11.77 1.19
CA ALA A 333 1.61 10.38 1.08
C ALA A 333 0.54 9.98 2.11
N ILE A 334 0.68 10.43 3.35
CA ILE A 334 -0.30 10.20 4.43
C ILE A 334 -1.66 10.80 4.04
N MET A 335 -1.69 12.07 3.64
CA MET A 335 -2.92 12.75 3.25
C MET A 335 -3.57 12.13 2.00
N ASN A 336 -2.76 11.67 1.03
CA ASN A 336 -3.29 10.92 -0.13
C ASN A 336 -4.05 9.66 0.30
N ARG A 337 -3.58 8.91 1.32
CA ARG A 337 -4.26 7.73 1.87
C ARG A 337 -5.51 8.12 2.65
N LEU A 338 -5.43 9.14 3.49
CA LEU A 338 -6.57 9.65 4.28
C LEU A 338 -7.69 10.16 3.38
N HIS A 339 -7.39 10.96 2.35
CA HIS A 339 -8.39 11.44 1.40
C HIS A 339 -9.16 10.28 0.75
N LYS A 340 -8.46 9.23 0.30
CA LYS A 340 -9.08 8.04 -0.26
C LYS A 340 -9.89 7.24 0.76
N SER A 341 -9.40 7.14 2.01
CA SER A 341 -10.12 6.49 3.12
C SER A 341 -11.43 7.18 3.43
N ALA A 342 -11.45 8.51 3.44
CA ALA A 342 -12.63 9.33 3.69
C ALA A 342 -13.52 9.52 2.45
N GLY A 343 -13.15 8.96 1.28
CA GLY A 343 -13.86 9.21 0.03
C GLY A 343 -13.90 10.70 -0.34
N TYR A 344 -12.80 11.41 -0.03
CA TYR A 344 -12.62 12.85 -0.24
C TYR A 344 -13.57 13.76 0.56
N ASN A 345 -14.15 13.24 1.65
CA ASN A 345 -14.97 14.04 2.57
C ASN A 345 -14.07 14.84 3.51
N ILE A 346 -13.81 16.10 3.14
CA ILE A 346 -12.89 17.01 3.82
C ILE A 346 -13.61 18.29 4.19
N VAL A 347 -13.42 18.78 5.42
CA VAL A 347 -13.97 20.02 5.94
C VAL A 347 -12.81 20.92 6.39
N ASN A 348 -12.70 22.11 5.83
CA ASN A 348 -11.75 23.14 6.27
C ASN A 348 -12.41 24.00 7.36
N VAL A 349 -11.71 24.22 8.48
CA VAL A 349 -12.23 24.92 9.67
C VAL A 349 -11.30 26.03 10.17
#